data_1955c344267dad15ac487fa51ec68d3c
#
_entry.id   1955c344267dad15ac487fa51ec68d3c
#
_cell.length_a   1.000
_cell.length_b   1.000
_cell.length_c   1.000
_cell.angle_alpha   90.00
_cell.angle_beta   90.00
_cell.angle_gamma   90.00
#
_symmetry.space_group_name_H-M   'P 1'
#
loop_
_entity.id
_entity.type
_entity.pdbx_description
1 polymer ?
#
loop_
_entity_poly.entity_id
_entity_poly.type
_entity_poly.pdbx_seq_one_letter_code
_entity_poly.pdbx_strand_id
1 'polypeptide(L)'
;RRTGSIIHWKPDDEVFTDIDVPGSYYKDVLRRQAVVNAGLTLNFTDEKEKDPATGKPWHESWCYQNGIADYVAEVAGEDTLTPVFSCESEAVGRDREDQPDYKVRMSAAFCFSNKVQLLEYYHNSSWLGSTAAARSTQCAPPLSTRSTST
;
A
#
# COMPACT_ATOMS: atom_id res chain seq x y z
N ARG A 1 6.59 10.18 25.20
CA ARG A 1 7.06 11.26 24.31
C ARG A 1 6.28 11.12 23.01
N ARG A 2 5.49 12.13 22.61
CA ARG A 2 4.85 12.17 21.30
C ARG A 2 5.91 12.51 20.25
N THR A 3 5.99 11.73 19.19
CA THR A 3 6.84 11.98 18.02
C THR A 3 5.93 12.13 16.81
N GLY A 4 6.29 13.00 15.89
CA GLY A 4 5.53 13.20 14.66
C GLY A 4 6.02 14.44 13.93
N SER A 5 5.55 14.61 12.69
CA SER A 5 5.81 15.76 11.85
C SER A 5 4.49 16.35 11.37
N ILE A 6 4.42 17.66 11.28
CA ILE A 6 3.30 18.38 10.66
C ILE A 6 3.88 19.09 9.45
N ILE A 7 3.26 18.83 8.30
CA ILE A 7 3.65 19.44 7.03
C ILE A 7 2.44 20.22 6.53
N HIS A 8 2.62 21.51 6.32
CA HIS A 8 1.66 22.38 5.65
C HIS A 8 2.24 22.78 4.29
N TRP A 9 1.46 22.58 3.23
CA TRP A 9 1.91 22.87 1.88
C TRP A 9 0.82 23.61 1.11
N LYS A 10 1.25 24.64 0.39
CA LYS A 10 0.42 25.37 -0.56
C LYS A 10 1.22 25.50 -1.86
N PRO A 11 0.69 25.05 -3.00
CA PRO A 11 1.36 25.22 -4.27
C PRO A 11 1.45 26.72 -4.63
N ASP A 12 2.57 27.08 -5.23
CA ASP A 12 2.83 28.43 -5.72
C ASP A 12 2.40 28.52 -7.19
N ASP A 13 1.47 29.42 -7.49
CA ASP A 13 0.91 29.64 -8.82
C ASP A 13 1.89 30.32 -9.80
N GLU A 14 2.97 30.92 -9.30
CA GLU A 14 4.05 31.44 -10.13
C GLU A 14 4.99 30.32 -10.63
N VAL A 15 5.05 29.19 -9.91
CA VAL A 15 5.95 28.07 -10.21
C VAL A 15 5.23 26.93 -10.91
N PHE A 16 4.00 26.63 -10.51
CA PHE A 16 3.21 25.51 -11.01
C PHE A 16 2.12 26.01 -11.96
N THR A 17 2.06 25.44 -13.15
CA THR A 17 1.02 25.76 -14.15
C THR A 17 -0.35 25.22 -13.78
N ASP A 18 -0.41 24.18 -12.95
CA ASP A 18 -1.64 23.60 -12.43
C ASP A 18 -1.47 23.38 -10.92
N ILE A 19 -2.28 24.09 -10.15
CA ILE A 19 -2.30 24.03 -8.69
C ILE A 19 -3.57 23.36 -8.15
N ASP A 20 -4.46 22.94 -9.02
CA ASP A 20 -5.75 22.37 -8.63
C ASP A 20 -5.70 20.84 -8.56
N VAL A 21 -4.79 20.32 -7.74
CA VAL A 21 -4.70 18.88 -7.47
C VAL A 21 -5.88 18.46 -6.61
N PRO A 22 -6.68 17.47 -7.06
CA PRO A 22 -7.83 17.00 -6.29
C PRO A 22 -7.43 16.42 -4.94
N GLY A 23 -8.18 16.74 -3.87
CA GLY A 23 -7.97 16.18 -2.54
C GLY A 23 -7.99 14.65 -2.50
N SER A 24 -8.78 14.01 -3.38
CA SER A 24 -8.84 12.56 -3.53
C SER A 24 -7.47 11.93 -3.88
N TYR A 25 -6.66 12.60 -4.69
CA TYR A 25 -5.32 12.12 -5.00
C TYR A 25 -4.44 11.98 -3.76
N TYR A 26 -4.46 12.99 -2.89
CA TYR A 26 -3.70 12.95 -1.63
C TYR A 26 -4.24 11.89 -0.68
N LYS A 27 -5.56 11.75 -0.58
CA LYS A 27 -6.22 10.71 0.24
C LYS A 27 -5.77 9.32 -0.19
N ASP A 28 -5.79 9.02 -1.49
CA ASP A 28 -5.37 7.73 -2.03
C ASP A 28 -3.88 7.44 -1.77
N VAL A 29 -3.02 8.43 -1.99
CA VAL A 29 -1.57 8.28 -1.75
C VAL A 29 -1.29 8.04 -0.28
N LEU A 30 -1.87 8.84 0.62
CA LEU A 30 -1.64 8.74 2.06
C LEU A 30 -2.20 7.44 2.62
N ARG A 31 -3.38 6.99 2.17
CA ARG A 31 -3.93 5.71 2.55
C ARG A 31 -2.99 4.56 2.19
N ARG A 32 -2.47 4.53 0.96
CA ARG A 32 -1.50 3.51 0.52
C ARG A 32 -0.21 3.57 1.33
N GLN A 33 0.26 4.77 1.67
CA GLN A 33 1.43 4.92 2.55
C GLN A 33 1.16 4.39 3.97
N ALA A 34 -0.04 4.58 4.51
CA ALA A 34 -0.41 4.02 5.80
C ALA A 34 -0.46 2.49 5.78
N VAL A 35 -0.92 1.89 4.67
CA VAL A 35 -0.99 0.43 4.49
C VAL A 35 0.38 -0.23 4.56
N VAL A 36 1.39 0.35 3.89
CA VAL A 36 2.74 -0.26 3.83
C VAL A 36 3.62 0.09 5.02
N ASN A 37 3.21 1.06 5.84
CA ASN A 37 3.93 1.48 7.04
C ASN A 37 3.11 1.15 8.29
N ALA A 38 3.08 -0.11 8.67
CA ALA A 38 2.29 -0.61 9.81
C ALA A 38 2.51 0.23 11.07
N GLY A 39 1.41 0.63 11.73
CA GLY A 39 1.41 1.43 12.94
C GLY A 39 1.67 2.93 12.75
N LEU A 40 1.95 3.39 11.52
CA LEU A 40 2.05 4.82 11.23
C LEU A 40 0.64 5.42 11.07
N THR A 41 0.37 6.48 11.84
CA THR A 41 -0.85 7.26 11.69
C THR A 41 -0.59 8.44 10.76
N LEU A 42 -1.33 8.50 9.66
CA LEU A 42 -1.32 9.63 8.74
C LEU A 42 -2.63 10.39 8.85
N ASN A 43 -2.53 11.69 9.12
CA ASN A 43 -3.65 12.61 9.20
C ASN A 43 -3.58 13.57 8.02
N PHE A 44 -4.69 13.73 7.33
CA PHE A 44 -4.83 14.67 6.23
C PHE A 44 -5.93 15.68 6.53
N THR A 45 -5.64 16.94 6.31
CA THR A 45 -6.62 18.02 6.42
C THR A 45 -6.58 18.81 5.12
N ASP A 46 -7.71 18.89 4.45
CA ASP A 46 -7.88 19.71 3.25
C ASP A 46 -8.62 21.00 3.64
N GLU A 47 -7.91 22.14 3.53
CA GLU A 47 -8.49 23.43 3.87
C GLU A 47 -9.41 23.99 2.77
N LYS A 48 -9.31 23.47 1.52
CA LYS A 48 -10.18 23.84 0.41
C LYS A 48 -11.54 23.14 0.51
N GLU A 49 -11.56 21.88 0.95
CA GLU A 49 -12.76 21.07 1.10
C GLU A 49 -13.35 21.24 2.51
N LYS A 50 -14.65 21.46 2.60
CA LYS A 50 -15.35 21.53 3.89
C LYS A 50 -16.21 20.29 4.09
N ASP A 51 -16.15 19.73 5.28
CA ASP A 51 -17.06 18.69 5.70
C ASP A 51 -18.50 19.25 5.73
N PRO A 52 -19.43 18.68 4.96
CA PRO A 52 -20.80 19.17 4.88
C PRO A 52 -21.55 19.09 6.20
N ALA A 53 -21.16 18.21 7.12
CA ALA A 53 -21.81 18.03 8.41
C ALA A 53 -21.36 19.04 9.46
N THR A 54 -20.06 19.41 9.43
CA THR A 54 -19.46 20.24 10.50
C THR A 54 -19.06 21.64 10.02
N GLY A 55 -18.97 21.88 8.71
CA GLY A 55 -18.50 23.13 8.12
C GLY A 55 -17.00 23.40 8.33
N LYS A 56 -16.29 22.46 8.95
CA LYS A 56 -14.83 22.52 9.19
C LYS A 56 -14.05 21.99 7.98
N PRO A 57 -12.76 22.29 7.86
CA PRO A 57 -11.89 21.66 6.87
C PRO A 57 -12.02 20.13 6.91
N TRP A 58 -12.03 19.50 5.74
CA TRP A 58 -12.10 18.05 5.66
C TRP A 58 -10.90 17.42 6.36
N HIS A 59 -11.17 16.44 7.20
CA HIS A 59 -10.14 15.73 7.96
C HIS A 59 -10.34 14.22 7.84
N GLU A 60 -9.28 13.52 7.52
CA GLU A 60 -9.27 12.06 7.44
C GLU A 60 -7.99 11.50 8.07
N SER A 61 -8.08 10.32 8.66
CA SER A 61 -6.96 9.68 9.36
C SER A 61 -6.89 8.20 9.02
N TRP A 62 -5.70 7.70 8.73
CA TRP A 62 -5.46 6.30 8.43
C TRP A 62 -4.39 5.75 9.35
N CYS A 63 -4.63 4.55 9.88
CA CYS A 63 -3.66 3.81 10.68
C CYS A 63 -3.97 2.30 10.59
N TYR A 64 -3.07 1.55 9.98
CA TYR A 64 -3.15 0.10 9.88
C TYR A 64 -2.11 -0.52 10.80
N GLN A 65 -2.55 -1.05 11.95
CA GLN A 65 -1.63 -1.58 12.96
C GLN A 65 -0.88 -2.81 12.47
N ASN A 66 -1.57 -3.68 11.72
CA ASN A 66 -1.00 -4.89 11.11
C ASN A 66 -0.72 -4.68 9.60
N GLY A 67 -0.61 -3.42 9.15
CA GLY A 67 -0.26 -3.06 7.78
C GLY A 67 -1.20 -3.64 6.73
N ILE A 68 -0.63 -4.36 5.76
CA ILE A 68 -1.38 -4.93 4.62
C ILE A 68 -2.47 -5.91 5.03
N ALA A 69 -2.34 -6.60 6.17
CA ALA A 69 -3.36 -7.54 6.64
C ALA A 69 -4.66 -6.83 7.03
N ASP A 70 -4.56 -5.72 7.76
CA ASP A 70 -5.72 -4.90 8.12
C ASP A 70 -6.39 -4.30 6.89
N TYR A 71 -5.60 -3.86 5.92
CA TYR A 71 -6.12 -3.33 4.66
C TYR A 71 -6.88 -4.38 3.86
N VAL A 72 -6.35 -5.60 3.75
CA VAL A 72 -7.05 -6.71 3.08
C VAL A 72 -8.37 -7.02 3.78
N ALA A 73 -8.38 -7.02 5.11
CA ALA A 73 -9.60 -7.23 5.89
C ALA A 73 -10.65 -6.12 5.65
N GLU A 74 -10.21 -4.86 5.62
CA GLU A 74 -11.07 -3.71 5.34
C GLU A 74 -11.71 -3.78 3.95
N VAL A 75 -10.89 -4.06 2.92
CA VAL A 75 -11.37 -4.12 1.52
C VAL A 75 -12.29 -5.31 1.28
N ALA A 76 -11.98 -6.46 1.86
CA ALA A 76 -12.79 -7.66 1.72
C ALA A 76 -14.13 -7.58 2.48
N GLY A 77 -14.16 -6.84 3.59
CA GLY A 77 -15.36 -6.63 4.40
C GLY A 77 -15.93 -7.93 4.95
N GLU A 78 -17.26 -8.00 5.04
CA GLU A 78 -17.98 -9.17 5.57
C GLU A 78 -18.13 -10.31 4.55
N ASP A 79 -17.86 -10.07 3.28
CA ASP A 79 -18.03 -11.04 2.18
C ASP A 79 -16.81 -11.96 1.98
N THR A 80 -16.03 -12.20 3.03
CA THR A 80 -14.87 -13.08 2.98
C THR A 80 -15.25 -14.55 3.10
N LEU A 81 -14.69 -15.40 2.24
CA LEU A 81 -14.81 -16.85 2.31
C LEU A 81 -13.80 -17.47 3.28
N THR A 82 -12.71 -16.79 3.52
CA THR A 82 -11.63 -17.24 4.40
C THR A 82 -11.14 -16.09 5.28
N PRO A 83 -10.53 -16.37 6.43
CA PRO A 83 -9.81 -15.36 7.17
C PRO A 83 -8.67 -14.77 6.32
N VAL A 84 -8.15 -13.62 6.72
CA VAL A 84 -6.97 -13.03 6.11
C VAL A 84 -5.73 -13.83 6.51
N PHE A 85 -5.00 -14.31 5.53
CA PHE A 85 -3.69 -14.92 5.71
C PHE A 85 -2.62 -13.87 5.47
N SER A 86 -1.61 -13.84 6.33
CA SER A 86 -0.45 -13.00 6.15
C SER A 86 0.83 -13.78 6.34
N CYS A 87 1.86 -13.44 5.59
CA CYS A 87 3.18 -14.02 5.72
C CYS A 87 4.27 -12.97 5.50
N GLU A 88 5.37 -13.14 6.20
CA GLU A 88 6.58 -12.35 6.02
C GLU A 88 7.76 -13.28 5.76
N SER A 89 8.66 -12.84 4.91
CA SER A 89 9.89 -13.55 4.60
C SER A 89 11.05 -12.56 4.48
N GLU A 90 12.20 -12.97 4.96
CA GLU A 90 13.45 -12.22 4.80
C GLU A 90 14.46 -13.08 4.03
N ALA A 91 15.15 -12.47 3.09
CA ALA A 91 16.21 -13.08 2.34
C ALA A 91 17.41 -12.14 2.24
N VAL A 92 18.57 -12.69 1.93
CA VAL A 92 19.75 -11.93 1.60
C VAL A 92 19.96 -12.02 0.10
N GLY A 93 20.12 -10.87 -0.54
CA GLY A 93 20.40 -10.75 -1.96
C GLY A 93 21.73 -10.03 -2.19
N ARG A 94 22.25 -10.19 -3.39
CA ARG A 94 23.41 -9.47 -3.88
C ARG A 94 23.22 -9.18 -5.37
N ASP A 95 23.38 -7.93 -5.79
CA ASP A 95 23.19 -7.55 -7.18
C ASP A 95 24.34 -8.01 -8.07
N ARG A 96 25.58 -7.92 -7.54
CA ARG A 96 26.82 -8.32 -8.22
C ARG A 96 27.83 -8.84 -7.18
N GLU A 97 28.80 -9.60 -7.64
CA GLU A 97 29.84 -10.17 -6.78
C GLU A 97 30.68 -9.10 -6.03
N ASP A 98 30.84 -7.93 -6.65
CA ASP A 98 31.59 -6.79 -6.12
C ASP A 98 30.77 -5.87 -5.20
N GLN A 99 29.47 -6.13 -5.03
CA GLN A 99 28.59 -5.35 -4.19
C GLN A 99 28.32 -6.04 -2.84
N PRO A 100 28.05 -5.26 -1.77
CA PRO A 100 27.68 -5.83 -0.48
C PRO A 100 26.32 -6.54 -0.55
N ASP A 101 26.13 -7.50 0.34
CA ASP A 101 24.84 -8.15 0.53
C ASP A 101 23.81 -7.14 1.06
N TYR A 102 22.57 -7.27 0.59
CA TYR A 102 21.45 -6.51 1.11
C TYR A 102 20.33 -7.43 1.58
N LYS A 103 19.54 -6.94 2.55
CA LYS A 103 18.38 -7.67 3.06
C LYS A 103 17.16 -7.33 2.21
N VAL A 104 16.47 -8.38 1.77
CA VAL A 104 15.16 -8.29 1.14
C VAL A 104 14.12 -8.75 2.13
N ARG A 105 13.12 -7.91 2.39
CA ARG A 105 11.95 -8.27 3.19
C ARG A 105 10.72 -8.27 2.30
N MET A 106 9.97 -9.34 2.35
CA MET A 106 8.71 -9.51 1.64
C MET A 106 7.58 -9.72 2.65
N SER A 107 6.49 -9.00 2.47
CA SER A 107 5.25 -9.22 3.23
C SER A 107 4.14 -9.47 2.23
N ALA A 108 3.28 -10.44 2.50
CA ALA A 108 2.11 -10.73 1.69
C ALA A 108 0.90 -10.96 2.60
N ALA A 109 -0.27 -10.49 2.17
CA ALA A 109 -1.55 -10.78 2.80
C ALA A 109 -2.59 -11.06 1.73
N PHE A 110 -3.47 -12.03 1.97
CA PHE A 110 -4.54 -12.39 1.05
C PHE A 110 -5.72 -13.04 1.77
N CYS A 111 -6.88 -12.94 1.16
CA CYS A 111 -8.07 -13.71 1.50
C CYS A 111 -8.84 -14.03 0.22
N PHE A 112 -9.84 -14.88 0.33
CA PHE A 112 -10.73 -15.19 -0.78
C PHE A 112 -12.10 -14.53 -0.55
N SER A 113 -12.63 -13.92 -1.61
CA SER A 113 -13.96 -13.30 -1.63
C SER A 113 -14.64 -13.55 -2.97
N ASN A 114 -15.97 -13.65 -2.98
CA ASN A 114 -16.74 -13.78 -4.22
C ASN A 114 -17.07 -12.44 -4.86
N LYS A 115 -16.97 -11.33 -4.13
CA LYS A 115 -17.40 -10.01 -4.58
C LYS A 115 -16.26 -9.07 -4.89
N VAL A 116 -15.13 -9.27 -4.23
CA VAL A 116 -13.97 -8.37 -4.37
C VAL A 116 -12.85 -9.10 -5.07
N GLN A 117 -12.38 -8.51 -6.15
CA GLN A 117 -11.16 -8.93 -6.84
C GLN A 117 -10.18 -7.76 -6.82
N LEU A 118 -9.16 -7.87 -5.99
CA LEU A 118 -8.11 -6.87 -5.84
C LEU A 118 -6.76 -7.55 -5.82
N LEU A 119 -5.80 -6.99 -6.55
CA LEU A 119 -4.41 -7.40 -6.50
C LEU A 119 -3.54 -6.15 -6.56
N GLU A 120 -2.81 -5.90 -5.50
CA GLU A 120 -1.93 -4.75 -5.38
C GLU A 120 -0.50 -5.17 -5.03
N TYR A 121 0.45 -4.43 -5.59
CA TYR A 121 1.88 -4.64 -5.35
C TYR A 121 2.53 -3.34 -4.94
N TYR A 122 3.41 -3.47 -3.96
CA TYR A 122 4.20 -2.37 -3.44
C TYR A 122 5.68 -2.73 -3.49
N HIS A 123 6.52 -1.75 -3.82
CA HIS A 123 7.97 -1.88 -3.78
C HIS A 123 8.56 -0.64 -3.13
N ASN A 124 9.31 -0.82 -2.03
CA ASN A 124 9.87 0.27 -1.23
C ASN A 124 8.81 1.36 -0.93
N SER A 125 7.66 0.96 -0.43
CA SER A 125 6.50 1.81 -0.13
C SER A 125 5.85 2.50 -1.34
N SER A 126 6.28 2.21 -2.55
CA SER A 126 5.65 2.72 -3.77
C SER A 126 4.63 1.72 -4.32
N TRP A 127 3.43 2.23 -4.60
CA TRP A 127 2.41 1.45 -5.28
C TRP A 127 2.74 1.30 -6.77
N LEU A 128 2.71 0.07 -7.27
CA LEU A 128 3.07 -0.23 -8.66
C LEU A 128 1.86 -0.22 -9.62
N GLY A 129 0.66 0.01 -9.10
CA GLY A 129 -0.56 0.09 -9.91
C GLY A 129 -1.04 -1.25 -10.48
N SER A 130 -2.05 -1.18 -11.33
CA SER A 130 -2.66 -2.37 -11.98
C SER A 130 -1.75 -3.06 -12.99
N THR A 131 -0.65 -2.45 -13.39
CA THR A 131 0.36 -3.07 -14.28
C THR A 131 1.02 -4.28 -13.61
N ALA A 132 0.94 -4.39 -12.31
CA ALA A 132 1.41 -5.54 -11.55
C ALA A 132 0.58 -6.82 -11.79
N ALA A 133 -0.69 -6.72 -12.16
CA ALA A 133 -1.50 -7.88 -12.54
C ALA A 133 -0.91 -8.64 -13.75
N ALA A 134 -0.32 -7.91 -14.70
CA ALA A 134 0.38 -8.52 -15.83
C ALA A 134 1.70 -9.22 -15.43
N ARG A 135 2.34 -8.75 -14.36
CA ARG A 135 3.58 -9.37 -13.86
C ARG A 135 3.33 -10.60 -12.99
N SER A 136 2.14 -10.73 -12.38
CA SER A 136 1.79 -11.94 -11.61
C SER A 136 1.76 -13.21 -12.47
N THR A 137 1.46 -13.06 -13.78
CA THR A 137 1.48 -14.17 -14.73
C THR A 137 2.91 -14.60 -15.09
N GLN A 138 3.90 -13.73 -14.89
CA GLN A 138 5.31 -14.03 -15.18
C GLN A 138 6.11 -14.55 -13.97
N CYS A 139 5.60 -14.37 -12.76
CA CYS A 139 6.28 -14.80 -11.53
C CYS A 139 5.89 -16.20 -11.04
N ALA A 140 5.01 -16.92 -11.76
CA ALA A 140 4.82 -18.34 -11.53
C ALA A 140 5.82 -19.10 -12.41
N PRO A 141 6.97 -19.58 -11.88
CA PRO A 141 7.75 -20.55 -12.61
C PRO A 141 6.85 -21.77 -12.83
N PRO A 142 6.86 -22.41 -14.00
CA PRO A 142 6.11 -23.63 -14.21
C PRO A 142 6.60 -24.61 -13.14
N LEU A 143 5.66 -25.16 -12.38
CA LEU A 143 5.92 -26.29 -11.51
C LEU A 143 6.51 -27.41 -12.38
N SER A 144 7.82 -27.51 -12.38
CA SER A 144 8.54 -28.59 -12.98
C SER A 144 8.15 -29.84 -12.18
N THR A 145 7.24 -30.62 -12.72
CA THR A 145 6.99 -31.97 -12.28
C THR A 145 8.25 -32.78 -12.56
N ARG A 146 9.07 -32.94 -11.54
CA ARG A 146 10.17 -33.88 -11.55
C ARG A 146 9.53 -35.27 -11.50
N SER A 147 9.37 -35.90 -12.70
CA SER A 147 9.03 -37.30 -12.75
C SER A 147 10.27 -38.09 -12.28
N THR A 148 10.16 -38.68 -11.11
CA THR A 148 11.06 -39.76 -10.69
C THR A 148 10.64 -41.01 -11.45
N SER A 149 11.37 -41.34 -12.49
CA SER A 149 11.36 -42.71 -13.06
C SER A 149 12.30 -43.57 -12.23
N THR A 150 11.74 -44.60 -11.64
CA THR A 150 12.43 -45.79 -11.10
C THR A 150 13.12 -46.56 -12.17
#